data_e73cd9b198281dcde8106e7c569f1f3f
#
_entry.id   e73cd9b198281dcde8106e7c569f1f3f
#
_cell.length_a   1.000
_cell.length_b   1.000
_cell.length_c   1.000
_cell.angle_alpha   90.00
_cell.angle_beta   90.00
_cell.angle_gamma   90.00
#
_symmetry.space_group_name_H-M   'P 1'
#
loop_
_entity.id
_entity.type
_entity.pdbx_description
1 polymer ?
#
loop_
_entity_poly.entity_id
_entity_poly.type
_entity_poly.pdbx_seq_one_letter_code
_entity_poly.pdbx_strand_id
1 'polypeptide(L)'
;DAEVPCLKQMAATYNFHRGSVLGVEEVPRRDTDKYGIVEVVTRRAPVTRIRSIVEKPKPAVAPSTLAVVGRYVLTPGIFDQLRQVGRGAGGEIQLTDGIARLLSLEAVYAHRFSGKRFDCGSKLGYLQATVEHALAHPELSRTFRHYLLQLCRNLPRPPTGKGKGKGKGNNRPRANPPVSKARSP
;
A
#
# COMPACT_ATOMS: atom_id res chain seq x y z
N ASP A 1 1.84 -14.88 4.43
CA ASP A 1 2.28 -16.13 5.07
C ASP A 1 1.59 -16.27 6.43
N ALA A 2 0.81 -17.32 6.60
CA ALA A 2 0.06 -17.62 7.82
C ALA A 2 -0.24 -19.12 7.86
N GLU A 3 -0.50 -19.66 9.06
CA GLU A 3 -0.94 -21.04 9.26
C GLU A 3 -2.21 -21.37 8.45
N VAL A 4 -3.17 -20.44 8.43
CA VAL A 4 -4.35 -20.52 7.56
C VAL A 4 -4.19 -19.54 6.41
N PRO A 5 -4.14 -20.01 5.14
CA PRO A 5 -4.00 -19.12 3.98
C PRO A 5 -5.08 -18.04 3.92
N CYS A 6 -4.71 -16.84 3.51
CA CYS A 6 -5.60 -15.67 3.44
C CYS A 6 -6.94 -15.98 2.73
N LEU A 7 -6.89 -16.64 1.58
CA LEU A 7 -8.10 -16.96 0.82
C LEU A 7 -9.02 -17.94 1.57
N LYS A 8 -8.46 -18.88 2.36
CA LYS A 8 -9.25 -19.78 3.21
C LYS A 8 -9.94 -19.01 4.35
N GLN A 9 -9.26 -18.02 4.95
CA GLN A 9 -9.85 -17.12 5.94
C GLN A 9 -11.02 -16.34 5.34
N MET A 10 -10.82 -15.77 4.14
CA MET A 10 -11.86 -15.00 3.43
C MET A 10 -13.04 -15.87 2.98
N ALA A 11 -12.80 -17.10 2.54
CA ALA A 11 -13.85 -18.04 2.18
C ALA A 11 -14.73 -18.41 3.40
N ALA A 12 -14.13 -18.57 4.57
CA ALA A 12 -14.88 -18.76 5.81
C ALA A 12 -15.78 -17.54 6.13
N THR A 13 -15.27 -16.33 5.95
CA THR A 13 -16.04 -15.09 6.09
C THR A 13 -17.20 -15.03 5.08
N TYR A 14 -16.95 -15.38 3.82
CA TYR A 14 -17.98 -15.47 2.79
C TYR A 14 -19.07 -16.47 3.16
N ASN A 15 -18.68 -17.66 3.59
CA ASN A 15 -19.62 -18.70 3.98
C ASN A 15 -20.52 -18.29 5.16
N PHE A 16 -19.98 -17.51 6.09
CA PHE A 16 -20.72 -17.01 7.23
C PHE A 16 -21.66 -15.85 6.88
N HIS A 17 -21.16 -14.85 6.14
CA HIS A 17 -21.90 -13.63 5.85
C HIS A 17 -22.71 -13.68 4.55
N ARG A 18 -22.44 -14.63 3.65
CA ARG A 18 -23.07 -14.79 2.34
C ARG A 18 -23.01 -13.54 1.46
N GLY A 19 -21.92 -12.77 1.56
CA GLY A 19 -21.67 -11.54 0.80
C GLY A 19 -20.22 -11.43 0.36
N SER A 20 -19.96 -10.58 -0.62
CA SER A 20 -18.62 -10.34 -1.15
C SER A 20 -17.62 -9.95 -0.05
N VAL A 21 -16.39 -10.44 -0.14
CA VAL A 21 -15.33 -10.21 0.85
C VAL A 21 -14.07 -9.66 0.18
N LEU A 22 -13.55 -8.57 0.69
CA LEU A 22 -12.28 -7.97 0.27
C LEU A 22 -11.22 -8.19 1.35
N GLY A 23 -10.05 -8.72 0.97
CA GLY A 23 -8.89 -8.77 1.85
C GLY A 23 -8.29 -7.38 2.00
N VAL A 24 -8.10 -6.94 3.25
CA VAL A 24 -7.64 -5.58 3.55
C VAL A 24 -6.53 -5.57 4.61
N GLU A 25 -5.66 -4.55 4.54
CA GLU A 25 -4.67 -4.25 5.58
C GLU A 25 -4.49 -2.74 5.79
N GLU A 26 -3.97 -2.34 6.95
CA GLU A 26 -3.60 -0.94 7.19
C GLU A 26 -2.32 -0.58 6.43
N VAL A 27 -2.35 0.54 5.74
CA VAL A 27 -1.18 1.10 5.06
C VAL A 27 -0.86 2.49 5.60
N PRO A 28 0.39 2.96 5.51
CA PRO A 28 0.72 4.35 5.79
C PRO A 28 -0.14 5.29 4.94
N ARG A 29 -0.65 6.39 5.54
CA ARG A 29 -1.53 7.32 4.82
C ARG A 29 -0.91 7.89 3.53
N ARG A 30 0.40 8.08 3.50
CA ARG A 30 1.15 8.52 2.30
C ARG A 30 1.08 7.56 1.12
N ASP A 31 0.71 6.29 1.36
CA ASP A 31 0.67 5.22 0.36
C ASP A 31 -0.75 4.90 -0.14
N THR A 32 -1.77 5.66 0.30
CA THR A 32 -3.18 5.41 -0.08
C THR A 32 -3.44 5.60 -1.57
N ASP A 33 -2.63 6.39 -2.25
CA ASP A 33 -2.68 6.60 -3.70
C ASP A 33 -2.20 5.41 -4.55
N LYS A 34 -1.78 4.32 -3.90
CA LYS A 34 -1.37 3.08 -4.57
C LYS A 34 -2.44 1.99 -4.57
N TYR A 35 -3.50 2.15 -3.76
CA TYR A 35 -4.49 1.10 -3.48
C TYR A 35 -5.93 1.61 -3.58
N GLY A 36 -6.86 0.69 -3.80
CA GLY A 36 -8.26 0.94 -3.44
C GLY A 36 -8.39 1.06 -1.93
N ILE A 37 -8.97 2.14 -1.43
CA ILE A 37 -9.14 2.41 0.01
C ILE A 37 -10.61 2.27 0.38
N VAL A 38 -10.88 1.52 1.45
CA VAL A 38 -12.25 1.28 1.93
C VAL A 38 -12.55 2.08 3.19
N GLU A 39 -13.78 2.60 3.26
CA GLU A 39 -14.39 3.05 4.51
C GLU A 39 -15.24 1.93 5.09
N VAL A 40 -15.14 1.70 6.41
CA VAL A 40 -15.82 0.60 7.07
C VAL A 40 -16.70 1.06 8.24
N VAL A 41 -17.68 0.25 8.59
CA VAL A 41 -18.61 0.55 9.70
C VAL A 41 -17.87 0.52 11.04
N THR A 42 -17.06 -0.52 11.28
CA THR A 42 -16.34 -0.72 12.55
C THR A 42 -14.85 -0.88 12.30
N ARG A 43 -14.05 0.13 12.64
CA ARG A 43 -12.63 0.18 12.26
C ARG A 43 -11.76 -0.94 12.84
N ARG A 44 -12.05 -1.43 14.04
CA ARG A 44 -11.20 -2.39 14.76
C ARG A 44 -11.64 -3.84 14.63
N ALA A 45 -12.80 -4.11 14.05
CA ALA A 45 -13.26 -5.47 13.85
C ALA A 45 -12.43 -6.20 12.78
N PRO A 46 -12.11 -7.49 12.97
CA PRO A 46 -11.40 -8.29 11.97
C PRO A 46 -12.23 -8.44 10.68
N VAL A 47 -13.54 -8.49 10.81
CA VAL A 47 -14.51 -8.49 9.69
C VAL A 47 -15.53 -7.39 9.93
N THR A 48 -15.80 -6.57 8.92
CA THR A 48 -16.73 -5.46 9.02
C THR A 48 -17.32 -5.10 7.66
N ARG A 49 -18.55 -4.54 7.65
CA ARG A 49 -19.15 -4.04 6.40
C ARG A 49 -18.40 -2.84 5.86
N ILE A 50 -18.23 -2.81 4.55
CA ILE A 50 -17.70 -1.67 3.81
C ILE A 50 -18.85 -0.69 3.57
N ARG A 51 -18.59 0.60 3.75
CA ARG A 51 -19.48 1.71 3.43
C ARG A 51 -19.20 2.27 2.04
N SER A 52 -17.92 2.46 1.74
CA SER A 52 -17.47 3.00 0.47
C SER A 52 -16.10 2.46 0.11
N ILE A 53 -15.76 2.54 -1.18
CA ILE A 53 -14.44 2.22 -1.71
C ILE A 53 -14.06 3.27 -2.73
N VAL A 54 -12.80 3.72 -2.71
CA VAL A 54 -12.25 4.73 -3.63
C VAL A 54 -10.93 4.24 -4.18
N GLU A 55 -10.78 4.26 -5.50
CA GLU A 55 -9.53 3.86 -6.17
C GLU A 55 -8.47 4.94 -6.03
N LYS A 56 -7.31 4.58 -5.49
CA LYS A 56 -6.10 5.40 -5.40
C LYS A 56 -6.35 6.86 -4.97
N PRO A 57 -7.04 7.09 -3.85
CA PRO A 57 -7.32 8.45 -3.41
C PRO A 57 -6.04 9.15 -2.96
N LYS A 58 -5.91 10.43 -3.26
CA LYS A 58 -4.81 11.24 -2.71
C LYS A 58 -4.81 11.15 -1.18
N PRO A 59 -3.64 11.14 -0.51
CA PRO A 59 -3.56 11.00 0.95
C PRO A 59 -4.42 11.99 1.75
N ALA A 60 -4.58 13.21 1.25
CA ALA A 60 -5.37 14.24 1.92
C ALA A 60 -6.88 13.91 1.99
N VAL A 61 -7.41 13.21 0.97
CA VAL A 61 -8.85 12.93 0.81
C VAL A 61 -9.21 11.45 0.98
N ALA A 62 -8.23 10.58 1.28
CA ALA A 62 -8.48 9.17 1.50
C ALA A 62 -9.45 8.96 2.68
N PRO A 63 -10.52 8.15 2.51
CA PRO A 63 -11.55 7.97 3.54
C PRO A 63 -11.02 7.23 4.78
N SER A 64 -9.95 6.45 4.60
CA SER A 64 -9.27 5.71 5.67
C SER A 64 -7.83 5.39 5.28
N THR A 65 -7.18 4.50 6.03
CA THR A 65 -5.89 3.88 5.72
C THR A 65 -6.03 2.38 5.45
N LEU A 66 -7.26 1.89 5.27
CA LEU A 66 -7.54 0.48 5.06
C LEU A 66 -7.54 0.17 3.55
N ALA A 67 -6.47 -0.44 3.10
CA ALA A 67 -6.20 -0.73 1.70
C ALA A 67 -6.64 -2.13 1.30
N VAL A 68 -7.21 -2.26 0.12
CA VAL A 68 -7.51 -3.55 -0.52
C VAL A 68 -6.24 -4.11 -1.14
N VAL A 69 -5.92 -5.37 -0.81
CA VAL A 69 -4.62 -5.97 -1.14
C VAL A 69 -4.69 -6.94 -2.33
N GLY A 70 -5.68 -6.80 -3.19
CA GLY A 70 -5.81 -7.62 -4.40
C GLY A 70 -6.26 -9.07 -4.10
N ARG A 71 -6.96 -9.30 -2.99
CA ARG A 71 -7.59 -10.57 -2.66
C ARG A 71 -9.08 -10.34 -2.51
N TYR A 72 -9.86 -11.08 -3.31
CA TYR A 72 -11.30 -10.92 -3.45
C TYR A 72 -12.00 -12.28 -3.41
N VAL A 73 -13.11 -12.35 -2.73
CA VAL A 73 -14.15 -13.38 -2.89
C VAL A 73 -15.44 -12.62 -3.20
N LEU A 74 -15.85 -12.62 -4.45
CA LEU A 74 -16.96 -11.80 -4.92
C LEU A 74 -18.14 -12.69 -5.33
N THR A 75 -19.34 -12.19 -5.12
CA THR A 75 -20.55 -12.79 -5.67
C THR A 75 -20.60 -12.63 -7.19
N PRO A 76 -21.33 -13.46 -7.92
CA PRO A 76 -21.48 -13.32 -9.38
C PRO A 76 -22.04 -11.97 -9.82
N GLY A 77 -22.79 -11.27 -8.95
CA GLY A 77 -23.35 -9.94 -9.22
C GLY A 77 -22.31 -8.89 -9.62
N ILE A 78 -21.04 -9.11 -9.29
CA ILE A 78 -19.94 -8.19 -9.71
C ILE A 78 -19.85 -8.08 -11.24
N PHE A 79 -20.12 -9.16 -11.99
CA PHE A 79 -20.00 -9.14 -13.45
C PHE A 79 -21.07 -8.25 -14.09
N ASP A 80 -22.27 -8.19 -13.52
CA ASP A 80 -23.33 -7.29 -13.99
C ASP A 80 -22.99 -5.83 -13.70
N GLN A 81 -22.35 -5.56 -12.56
CA GLN A 81 -21.88 -4.22 -12.25
C GLN A 81 -20.73 -3.77 -13.17
N LEU A 82 -19.77 -4.65 -13.44
CA LEU A 82 -18.65 -4.36 -14.34
C LEU A 82 -19.08 -4.07 -15.78
N ARG A 83 -20.14 -4.73 -16.27
CA ARG A 83 -20.70 -4.41 -17.60
C ARG A 83 -21.27 -3.00 -17.70
N GLN A 84 -21.66 -2.41 -16.58
CA GLN A 84 -22.26 -1.07 -16.50
C GLN A 84 -21.25 0.02 -16.10
N VAL A 85 -20.01 -0.36 -15.72
CA VAL A 85 -18.94 0.59 -15.40
C VAL A 85 -18.36 1.12 -16.71
N GLY A 86 -18.28 2.45 -16.83
CA GLY A 86 -17.54 3.09 -17.90
C GLY A 86 -16.02 2.97 -17.72
N ARG A 87 -15.26 3.43 -18.70
CA ARG A 87 -13.80 3.54 -18.56
C ARG A 87 -13.46 4.66 -17.58
N GLY A 88 -12.77 4.30 -16.51
CA GLY A 88 -12.30 5.21 -15.46
C GLY A 88 -10.97 5.88 -15.79
N ALA A 89 -10.28 6.33 -14.75
CA ALA A 89 -8.94 6.92 -14.87
C ALA A 89 -7.97 5.96 -15.57
N GLY A 90 -7.27 6.42 -16.60
CA GLY A 90 -6.38 5.58 -17.41
C GLY A 90 -7.07 4.81 -18.54
N GLY A 91 -8.37 4.98 -18.76
CA GLY A 91 -9.10 4.32 -19.86
C GLY A 91 -9.46 2.86 -19.60
N GLU A 92 -9.23 2.34 -18.40
CA GLU A 92 -9.51 0.98 -17.98
C GLU A 92 -10.81 0.88 -17.16
N ILE A 93 -11.47 -0.29 -17.22
CA ILE A 93 -12.59 -0.61 -16.32
C ILE A 93 -11.98 -0.99 -14.96
N GLN A 94 -12.26 -0.20 -13.94
CA GLN A 94 -11.74 -0.43 -12.60
C GLN A 94 -12.65 -1.37 -11.82
N LEU A 95 -12.06 -2.43 -11.24
CA LEU A 95 -12.80 -3.36 -10.37
C LEU A 95 -13.38 -2.63 -9.15
N THR A 96 -12.69 -1.62 -8.65
CA THR A 96 -13.10 -0.77 -7.52
C THR A 96 -14.41 -0.06 -7.81
N ASP A 97 -14.62 0.42 -9.04
CA ASP A 97 -15.86 1.07 -9.45
C ASP A 97 -17.01 0.06 -9.53
N GLY A 98 -16.74 -1.16 -10.01
CA GLY A 98 -17.70 -2.26 -9.98
C GLY A 98 -18.11 -2.63 -8.55
N ILE A 99 -17.16 -2.69 -7.63
CA ILE A 99 -17.43 -2.96 -6.20
C ILE A 99 -18.19 -1.79 -5.56
N ALA A 100 -17.87 -0.53 -5.92
CA ALA A 100 -18.61 0.63 -5.43
C ALA A 100 -20.10 0.57 -5.81
N ARG A 101 -20.41 0.12 -7.02
CA ARG A 101 -21.79 -0.12 -7.45
C ARG A 101 -22.43 -1.29 -6.72
N LEU A 102 -21.67 -2.39 -6.53
CA LEU A 102 -22.15 -3.58 -5.83
C LEU A 102 -22.57 -3.28 -4.39
N LEU A 103 -21.90 -2.34 -3.71
CA LEU A 103 -22.23 -1.88 -2.36
C LEU A 103 -23.66 -1.34 -2.22
N SER A 104 -24.29 -0.84 -3.31
CA SER A 104 -25.67 -0.38 -3.28
C SER A 104 -26.70 -1.51 -3.39
N LEU A 105 -26.26 -2.71 -3.73
CA LEU A 105 -27.12 -3.88 -3.99
C LEU A 105 -26.98 -4.96 -2.93
N GLU A 106 -25.78 -5.15 -2.40
CA GLU A 106 -25.48 -6.19 -1.42
C GLU A 106 -24.46 -5.73 -0.38
N ALA A 107 -24.37 -6.52 0.70
CA ALA A 107 -23.35 -6.30 1.71
C ALA A 107 -21.97 -6.79 1.23
N VAL A 108 -20.98 -5.92 1.28
CA VAL A 108 -19.56 -6.25 1.02
C VAL A 108 -18.78 -6.09 2.31
N TYR A 109 -17.90 -7.04 2.59
CA TYR A 109 -17.16 -7.12 3.84
C TYR A 109 -15.66 -6.90 3.62
N ALA A 110 -15.06 -6.13 4.49
CA ALA A 110 -13.61 -6.03 4.64
C ALA A 110 -13.17 -7.12 5.63
N HIS A 111 -12.20 -7.93 5.24
CA HIS A 111 -11.58 -8.96 6.07
C HIS A 111 -10.11 -8.61 6.31
N ARG A 112 -9.76 -8.29 7.57
CA ARG A 112 -8.37 -8.13 8.02
C ARG A 112 -7.78 -9.52 8.23
N PHE A 113 -7.10 -10.05 7.23
CA PHE A 113 -6.51 -11.39 7.32
C PHE A 113 -5.33 -11.44 8.29
N SER A 114 -5.13 -12.59 8.91
CA SER A 114 -3.93 -12.91 9.65
C SER A 114 -2.83 -13.34 8.69
N GLY A 115 -1.58 -12.93 8.98
CA GLY A 115 -0.43 -13.30 8.18
C GLY A 115 0.29 -12.09 7.59
N LYS A 116 1.46 -12.34 7.02
CA LYS A 116 2.32 -11.33 6.42
C LYS A 116 2.10 -11.29 4.91
N ARG A 117 1.79 -10.10 4.40
CA ARG A 117 1.78 -9.82 2.97
C ARG A 117 3.12 -9.27 2.52
N PHE A 118 3.58 -9.71 1.38
CA PHE A 118 4.71 -9.13 0.67
C PHE A 118 4.21 -8.45 -0.61
N ASP A 119 4.63 -7.21 -0.82
CA ASP A 119 4.37 -6.50 -2.06
C ASP A 119 5.49 -6.81 -3.07
N CYS A 120 5.32 -7.90 -3.81
CA CYS A 120 6.29 -8.32 -4.82
C CYS A 120 6.32 -7.41 -6.06
N GLY A 121 5.44 -6.43 -6.18
CA GLY A 121 5.51 -5.36 -7.18
C GLY A 121 6.66 -4.39 -6.92
N SER A 122 7.14 -4.28 -5.70
CA SER A 122 8.33 -3.52 -5.34
C SER A 122 9.57 -4.42 -5.30
N LYS A 123 10.73 -3.90 -5.76
CA LYS A 123 12.02 -4.64 -5.72
C LYS A 123 12.36 -5.09 -4.30
N LEU A 124 12.17 -4.22 -3.31
CA LEU A 124 12.45 -4.52 -1.91
C LEU A 124 11.50 -5.60 -1.38
N GLY A 125 10.19 -5.48 -1.63
CA GLY A 125 9.19 -6.46 -1.19
C GLY A 125 9.43 -7.84 -1.80
N TYR A 126 9.83 -7.91 -3.07
CA TYR A 126 10.22 -9.16 -3.72
C TYR A 126 11.42 -9.83 -3.02
N LEU A 127 12.49 -9.06 -2.73
CA LEU A 127 13.67 -9.57 -2.03
C LEU A 127 13.32 -10.02 -0.60
N GLN A 128 12.49 -9.26 0.12
CA GLN A 128 12.02 -9.63 1.46
C GLN A 128 11.23 -10.94 1.42
N ALA A 129 10.29 -11.07 0.47
CA ALA A 129 9.52 -12.29 0.27
C ALA A 129 10.45 -13.50 0.00
N THR A 130 11.40 -13.34 -0.92
CA THR A 130 12.35 -14.39 -1.27
C THR A 130 13.16 -14.87 -0.05
N VAL A 131 13.68 -13.94 0.73
CA VAL A 131 14.47 -14.26 1.93
C VAL A 131 13.63 -15.00 2.98
N GLU A 132 12.43 -14.47 3.30
CA GLU A 132 11.60 -15.06 4.34
C GLU A 132 11.04 -16.43 3.93
N HIS A 133 10.61 -16.59 2.69
CA HIS A 133 10.17 -17.89 2.19
C HIS A 133 11.32 -18.93 2.13
N ALA A 134 12.52 -18.52 1.75
CA ALA A 134 13.68 -19.40 1.77
C ALA A 134 14.06 -19.84 3.21
N LEU A 135 13.93 -18.94 4.19
CA LEU A 135 14.15 -19.24 5.61
C LEU A 135 13.06 -20.17 6.20
N ALA A 136 11.85 -20.15 5.66
CA ALA A 136 10.76 -21.03 6.06
C ALA A 136 10.73 -22.36 5.29
N HIS A 137 11.51 -22.49 4.20
CA HIS A 137 11.49 -23.68 3.35
C HIS A 137 12.14 -24.89 4.05
N PRO A 138 11.47 -26.06 4.13
CA PRO A 138 11.96 -27.21 4.89
C PRO A 138 13.38 -27.66 4.52
N GLU A 139 13.72 -27.68 3.24
CA GLU A 139 15.02 -28.14 2.74
C GLU A 139 16.10 -27.07 2.75
N LEU A 140 15.72 -25.78 2.59
CA LEU A 140 16.67 -24.68 2.39
C LEU A 140 17.00 -23.93 3.68
N SER A 141 16.08 -23.91 4.64
CA SER A 141 16.12 -23.00 5.80
C SER A 141 17.46 -23.02 6.54
N ARG A 142 18.02 -24.20 6.77
CA ARG A 142 19.29 -24.38 7.51
C ARG A 142 20.48 -23.79 6.74
N THR A 143 20.63 -24.19 5.49
CA THR A 143 21.75 -23.77 4.63
C THR A 143 21.68 -22.28 4.31
N PHE A 144 20.48 -21.81 3.98
CA PHE A 144 20.25 -20.41 3.65
C PHE A 144 20.44 -19.49 4.85
N ARG A 145 20.02 -19.91 6.05
CA ARG A 145 20.29 -19.16 7.30
C ARG A 145 21.80 -19.01 7.53
N HIS A 146 22.57 -20.09 7.35
CA HIS A 146 24.02 -20.05 7.50
C HIS A 146 24.65 -19.06 6.51
N TYR A 147 24.27 -19.13 5.25
CA TYR A 147 24.73 -18.20 4.21
C TYR A 147 24.41 -16.73 4.59
N LEU A 148 23.18 -16.43 5.02
CA LEU A 148 22.80 -15.06 5.41
C LEU A 148 23.64 -14.56 6.60
N LEU A 149 23.91 -15.42 7.60
CA LEU A 149 24.74 -15.03 8.74
C LEU A 149 26.19 -14.74 8.32
N GLN A 150 26.75 -15.50 7.38
CA GLN A 150 28.07 -15.21 6.82
C GLN A 150 28.07 -13.91 6.02
N LEU A 151 27.04 -13.70 5.17
CA LEU A 151 26.90 -12.49 4.39
C LEU A 151 26.81 -11.26 5.30
N CYS A 152 25.98 -11.29 6.34
CA CYS A 152 25.83 -10.17 7.29
C CYS A 152 27.13 -9.83 8.03
N ARG A 153 27.97 -10.81 8.35
CA ARG A 153 29.28 -10.58 8.98
C ARG A 153 30.27 -9.87 8.06
N ASN A 154 30.14 -10.08 6.75
CA ASN A 154 31.03 -9.55 5.73
C ASN A 154 30.50 -8.27 5.06
N LEU A 155 29.28 -7.82 5.41
CA LEU A 155 28.75 -6.58 4.86
C LEU A 155 29.59 -5.37 5.33
N PRO A 156 30.02 -4.50 4.42
CA PRO A 156 30.65 -3.26 4.81
C PRO A 156 29.66 -2.43 5.66
N ARG A 157 30.17 -1.79 6.71
CA ARG A 157 29.34 -0.89 7.51
C ARG A 157 28.77 0.21 6.61
N PRO A 158 27.47 0.52 6.72
CA PRO A 158 26.89 1.62 5.95
C PRO A 158 27.70 2.90 6.23
N PRO A 159 27.94 3.77 5.24
CA PRO A 159 28.63 5.03 5.46
C PRO A 159 27.89 5.77 6.56
N THR A 160 28.59 6.06 7.65
CA THR A 160 28.06 6.90 8.73
C THR A 160 27.72 8.24 8.09
N GLY A 161 26.43 8.55 7.97
CA GLY A 161 25.98 9.83 7.42
C GLY A 161 26.63 10.95 8.21
N LYS A 162 27.63 11.61 7.64
CA LYS A 162 28.11 12.88 8.17
C LYS A 162 26.90 13.81 8.20
N GLY A 163 26.45 14.14 9.41
CA GLY A 163 25.42 15.15 9.61
C GLY A 163 25.77 16.37 8.77
N LYS A 164 24.85 16.79 7.91
CA LYS A 164 24.97 18.08 7.23
C LYS A 164 25.07 19.16 8.31
N GLY A 165 26.32 19.55 8.63
CA GLY A 165 26.59 20.69 9.45
C GLY A 165 25.86 21.88 8.82
N LYS A 166 24.99 22.52 9.59
CA LYS A 166 24.39 23.80 9.26
C LYS A 166 25.53 24.82 9.10
N GLY A 167 26.02 25.02 7.89
CA GLY A 167 26.84 26.15 7.54
C GLY A 167 25.99 27.41 7.70
N LYS A 168 26.22 28.16 8.78
CA LYS A 168 25.77 29.54 8.92
C LYS A 168 26.47 30.35 7.84
N GLY A 169 25.87 30.47 6.66
CA GLY A 169 26.25 31.44 5.64
C GLY A 169 25.91 32.85 6.14
N ASN A 170 26.93 33.57 6.57
CA ASN A 170 26.87 34.98 6.95
C ASN A 170 26.77 35.77 5.63
N ASN A 171 25.57 35.96 5.10
CA ASN A 171 25.35 36.75 3.91
C ASN A 171 25.13 38.19 4.29
N ARG A 172 26.25 38.95 4.46
CA ARG A 172 26.21 40.43 4.51
C ARG A 172 25.96 40.95 3.10
N PRO A 173 24.96 41.81 2.87
CA PRO A 173 24.77 42.43 1.57
C PRO A 173 25.94 43.44 1.31
N ARG A 174 26.60 43.25 0.16
CA ARG A 174 27.55 44.25 -0.37
C ARG A 174 26.77 45.47 -0.84
N ALA A 175 27.12 46.64 -0.26
CA ALA A 175 26.65 47.95 -0.71
C ALA A 175 27.13 48.23 -2.10
N ASN A 176 26.22 48.67 -2.99
CA ASN A 176 26.52 49.17 -4.31
C ASN A 176 27.20 50.57 -4.23
N PRO A 177 28.23 50.88 -5.03
CA PRO A 177 28.78 52.22 -5.14
C PRO A 177 27.84 53.15 -5.90
N PRO A 178 27.89 54.47 -5.64
CA PRO A 178 27.00 55.46 -6.22
C PRO A 178 27.25 55.69 -7.70
N VAL A 179 26.18 55.80 -8.46
CA VAL A 179 26.17 56.11 -9.91
C VAL A 179 26.50 57.60 -10.11
N SER A 180 27.58 57.87 -10.81
CA SER A 180 28.01 59.21 -11.26
C SER A 180 27.05 59.74 -12.32
N LYS A 181 26.46 60.95 -12.07
CA LYS A 181 25.68 61.70 -13.04
C LYS A 181 26.63 62.33 -14.10
N ALA A 182 26.57 61.86 -15.35
CA ALA A 182 27.15 62.55 -16.48
C ALA A 182 26.15 63.59 -17.00
N ARG A 183 26.62 64.83 -17.15
CA ARG A 183 25.89 65.97 -17.74
C ARG A 183 25.98 65.87 -19.28
N SER A 184 24.87 66.18 -19.91
CA SER A 184 24.78 66.45 -21.34
C SER A 184 25.27 67.86 -21.66
N PRO A 185 25.70 68.08 -22.92
CA PRO A 185 25.29 69.31 -23.58
C PRO A 185 24.10 69.09 -24.50
#